data_378ebe0b2d5d08e995548b18cb1361ed
#
_entry.id   378ebe0b2d5d08e995548b18cb1361ed
#
_cell.length_a   1.000
_cell.length_b   1.000
_cell.length_c   1.000
_cell.angle_alpha   90.00
_cell.angle_beta   90.00
_cell.angle_gamma   90.00
#
_symmetry.space_group_name_H-M   'P 1'
#
loop_
_entity.id
_entity.type
_entity.pdbx_description
1 polymer ?
#
loop_
_entity_poly.entity_id
_entity_poly.type
_entity_poly.pdbx_seq_one_letter_code
_entity_poly.pdbx_strand_id
1 'polypeptide(L)'
;MPQYLNSSQVPLSLAVFLASDSYDYDENVISATTLLKPIRQIVLGSRIPQEDQSVDLIQLLPSRIGSAIHDGIERSWTNNAQKALFNLGYPKKIIERIMINPSQDEELPDWVIPIYLEQRAYRQVGNHRISGKFDFVGEGFLEDFKTTSVYTYINGSKDDDYIWQGSIYRWLNPKIITQDKMAIQFIFTDWSKAKAMADPKYPPQRTVRKTFNLKSINETERFVQHKLNQIDHYWNVPEPQLPHCTDAELWRSDPVFKYYKNPEKTSRATKNFDSRQEAYIRLAEDGGKGIVVERPGEVTACKYCPGFSLCSQKDLLIERGELNLHP
;
A
#
# COMPACT_ATOMS: atom_id res chain seq x y z
N MET A 1 16.72 17.40 0.05
CA MET A 1 16.43 16.14 -0.68
C MET A 1 17.16 15.01 0.02
N PRO A 2 16.59 13.81 0.10
CA PRO A 2 17.28 12.66 0.70
C PRO A 2 18.57 12.35 -0.09
N GLN A 3 19.56 11.82 0.60
CA GLN A 3 20.78 11.34 -0.01
C GLN A 3 20.55 9.95 -0.63
N TYR A 4 20.83 9.78 -1.90
CA TYR A 4 20.76 8.46 -2.54
C TYR A 4 22.06 7.69 -2.36
N LEU A 5 21.95 6.47 -1.85
CA LEU A 5 23.04 5.51 -1.73
C LEU A 5 22.94 4.49 -2.87
N ASN A 6 24.09 3.99 -3.34
CA ASN A 6 24.15 2.94 -4.35
C ASN A 6 25.03 1.77 -3.86
N SER A 7 24.67 1.22 -2.71
CA SER A 7 25.41 0.13 -2.07
C SER A 7 25.42 -1.15 -2.92
N SER A 8 24.35 -1.36 -3.68
CA SER A 8 24.16 -2.51 -4.58
C SER A 8 24.85 -2.34 -5.95
N GLN A 9 25.58 -1.23 -6.17
CA GLN A 9 26.26 -0.93 -7.44
C GLN A 9 25.34 -1.01 -8.67
N VAL A 10 24.15 -0.45 -8.54
CA VAL A 10 23.19 -0.36 -9.66
C VAL A 10 23.84 0.41 -10.81
N PRO A 11 23.81 -0.10 -12.07
CA PRO A 11 24.37 0.58 -13.23
C PRO A 11 23.80 1.98 -13.43
N LEU A 12 24.62 2.92 -13.90
CA LEU A 12 24.26 4.35 -13.99
C LEU A 12 22.95 4.59 -14.74
N SER A 13 22.71 3.89 -15.83
CA SER A 13 21.47 4.01 -16.63
C SER A 13 20.21 3.69 -15.82
N LEU A 14 20.26 2.67 -14.97
CA LEU A 14 19.15 2.31 -14.07
C LEU A 14 19.16 3.20 -12.83
N ALA A 15 20.32 3.57 -12.30
CA ALA A 15 20.45 4.45 -11.15
C ALA A 15 19.78 5.81 -11.38
N VAL A 16 19.93 6.38 -12.58
CA VAL A 16 19.25 7.64 -12.96
C VAL A 16 17.75 7.48 -12.93
N PHE A 17 17.20 6.38 -13.48
CA PHE A 17 15.75 6.11 -13.42
C PHE A 17 15.26 5.97 -11.97
N LEU A 18 16.01 5.25 -11.12
CA LEU A 18 15.62 5.06 -9.72
C LEU A 18 15.71 6.36 -8.90
N ALA A 19 16.71 7.19 -9.15
CA ALA A 19 16.90 8.48 -8.48
C ALA A 19 15.96 9.58 -8.97
N SER A 20 15.36 9.41 -10.16
CA SER A 20 14.42 10.38 -10.72
C SER A 20 13.08 10.27 -9.99
N ASP A 21 12.69 11.35 -9.30
CA ASP A 21 11.39 11.46 -8.67
C ASP A 21 10.58 12.56 -9.37
N SER A 22 9.52 12.16 -10.06
CA SER A 22 8.56 13.06 -10.67
C SER A 22 7.35 13.32 -9.76
N TYR A 23 7.38 12.82 -8.50
CA TYR A 23 6.27 13.00 -7.59
C TYR A 23 6.17 14.47 -7.16
N ASP A 24 5.01 15.04 -7.41
CA ASP A 24 4.66 16.41 -7.01
C ASP A 24 4.39 16.45 -5.50
N TYR A 25 5.45 16.79 -4.74
CA TYR A 25 5.40 16.89 -3.29
C TYR A 25 5.13 18.35 -2.88
N ASP A 26 4.07 18.54 -2.08
CA ASP A 26 3.75 19.83 -1.45
C ASP A 26 3.88 19.66 0.08
N GLU A 27 4.82 20.37 0.69
CA GLU A 27 5.11 20.28 2.13
C GLU A 27 3.95 20.70 3.03
N ASN A 28 3.04 21.53 2.51
CA ASN A 28 1.90 22.05 3.26
C ASN A 28 0.63 21.23 3.08
N VAL A 29 0.75 20.04 2.50
CA VAL A 29 -0.40 19.21 2.14
C VAL A 29 -0.27 17.81 2.74
N ILE A 30 -1.33 17.33 3.39
CA ILE A 30 -1.44 15.96 3.86
C ILE A 30 -2.09 15.11 2.76
N SER A 31 -1.35 14.14 2.23
CA SER A 31 -1.90 13.25 1.19
C SER A 31 -2.88 12.21 1.75
N ALA A 32 -3.78 11.72 0.90
CA ALA A 32 -4.67 10.61 1.23
C ALA A 32 -3.92 9.41 1.81
N THR A 33 -2.77 9.06 1.21
CA THR A 33 -1.93 7.95 1.69
C THR A 33 -1.24 8.26 3.02
N THR A 34 -0.93 9.52 3.32
CA THR A 34 -0.39 9.92 4.63
C THR A 34 -1.43 9.77 5.73
N LEU A 35 -2.71 10.10 5.47
CA LEU A 35 -3.78 9.90 6.44
C LEU A 35 -3.97 8.43 6.86
N LEU A 36 -3.56 7.47 6.03
CA LEU A 36 -3.65 6.04 6.34
C LEU A 36 -2.48 5.52 7.20
N LYS A 37 -1.41 6.30 7.35
CA LYS A 37 -0.24 5.89 8.14
C LYS A 37 -0.53 5.95 9.64
N PRO A 38 0.17 5.15 10.47
CA PRO A 38 0.14 5.27 11.91
C PRO A 38 0.52 6.68 12.38
N ILE A 39 -0.13 7.17 13.44
CA ILE A 39 0.19 8.51 14.00
C ILE A 39 1.66 8.60 14.41
N ARG A 40 2.18 7.56 15.06
CA ARG A 40 3.59 7.48 15.42
C ARG A 40 4.52 7.65 14.21
N GLN A 41 4.21 7.02 13.09
CA GLN A 41 4.98 7.14 11.85
C GLN A 41 4.91 8.56 11.26
N ILE A 42 3.73 9.17 11.25
CA ILE A 42 3.55 10.53 10.73
C ILE A 42 4.37 11.52 11.56
N VAL A 43 4.19 11.50 12.87
CA VAL A 43 4.81 12.45 13.79
C VAL A 43 6.33 12.28 13.87
N LEU A 44 6.83 11.04 13.96
CA LEU A 44 8.29 10.82 14.02
C LEU A 44 8.94 11.08 12.66
N GLY A 45 8.29 10.72 11.58
CA GLY A 45 8.79 10.97 10.23
C GLY A 45 8.97 12.47 9.94
N SER A 46 8.07 13.32 10.45
CA SER A 46 8.18 14.78 10.28
C SER A 46 9.31 15.42 11.11
N ARG A 47 9.80 14.73 12.14
CA ARG A 47 10.89 15.23 13.01
C ARG A 47 12.29 14.95 12.47
N ILE A 48 12.39 14.15 11.39
CA ILE A 48 13.67 13.84 10.76
C ILE A 48 13.84 14.76 9.55
N PRO A 49 14.85 15.64 9.55
CA PRO A 49 15.15 16.49 8.40
C PRO A 49 15.35 15.66 7.13
N GLN A 50 14.87 16.14 6.00
CA GLN A 50 15.01 15.41 4.72
C GLN A 50 16.46 15.18 4.33
N GLU A 51 17.36 16.10 4.68
CA GLU A 51 18.80 16.01 4.44
C GLU A 51 19.48 14.88 5.21
N ASP A 52 18.90 14.47 6.36
CA ASP A 52 19.41 13.37 7.18
C ASP A 52 18.87 12.00 6.75
N GLN A 53 17.96 11.98 5.77
CA GLN A 53 17.40 10.75 5.24
C GLN A 53 18.27 10.22 4.10
N SER A 54 18.66 8.95 4.19
CA SER A 54 19.34 8.24 3.12
C SER A 54 18.49 7.06 2.65
N VAL A 55 18.45 6.87 1.32
CA VAL A 55 17.71 5.75 0.70
C VAL A 55 18.61 5.04 -0.28
N ASP A 56 18.76 3.73 -0.16
CA ASP A 56 19.47 2.95 -1.17
C ASP A 56 18.63 2.81 -2.44
N LEU A 57 19.24 3.05 -3.60
CA LEU A 57 18.55 3.05 -4.89
C LEU A 57 17.77 1.77 -5.16
N ILE A 58 18.29 0.61 -4.74
CA ILE A 58 17.62 -0.67 -4.99
C ILE A 58 16.27 -0.76 -4.24
N GLN A 59 16.12 -0.09 -3.10
CA GLN A 59 14.88 -0.05 -2.34
C GLN A 59 13.78 0.73 -3.06
N LEU A 60 14.15 1.61 -3.98
CA LEU A 60 13.20 2.38 -4.79
C LEU A 60 12.63 1.60 -5.98
N LEU A 61 13.24 0.47 -6.36
CA LEU A 61 12.85 -0.28 -7.55
C LEU A 61 11.36 -0.66 -7.58
N PRO A 62 10.75 -1.20 -6.49
CA PRO A 62 9.33 -1.54 -6.53
C PRO A 62 8.42 -0.34 -6.77
N SER A 63 8.69 0.80 -6.12
CA SER A 63 7.90 2.01 -6.29
C SER A 63 8.08 2.62 -7.70
N ARG A 64 9.30 2.62 -8.23
CA ARG A 64 9.57 3.13 -9.59
C ARG A 64 8.94 2.28 -10.69
N ILE A 65 8.90 0.95 -10.52
CA ILE A 65 8.15 0.06 -11.42
C ILE A 65 6.66 0.43 -11.38
N GLY A 66 6.10 0.65 -10.19
CA GLY A 66 4.72 1.11 -10.04
C GLY A 66 4.48 2.41 -10.80
N SER A 67 5.26 3.45 -10.55
CA SER A 67 5.14 4.75 -11.24
C SER A 67 5.26 4.61 -12.76
N ALA A 68 6.21 3.82 -13.26
CA ALA A 68 6.38 3.61 -14.70
C ALA A 68 5.16 2.95 -15.36
N ILE A 69 4.45 2.08 -14.63
CA ILE A 69 3.20 1.46 -15.12
C ILE A 69 2.08 2.49 -15.15
N HIS A 70 1.91 3.30 -14.10
CA HIS A 70 0.94 4.39 -14.06
C HIS A 70 1.17 5.37 -15.21
N ASP A 71 2.39 5.87 -15.40
CA ASP A 71 2.78 6.75 -16.51
C ASP A 71 2.51 6.10 -17.88
N GLY A 72 2.74 4.78 -17.98
CA GLY A 72 2.48 4.01 -19.20
C GLY A 72 1.00 3.95 -19.52
N ILE A 73 0.15 3.72 -18.52
CA ILE A 73 -1.31 3.67 -18.66
C ILE A 73 -1.85 5.06 -19.05
N GLU A 74 -1.46 6.09 -18.30
CA GLU A 74 -1.85 7.47 -18.59
C GLU A 74 -1.50 7.89 -20.02
N ARG A 75 -0.25 7.67 -20.44
CA ARG A 75 0.19 7.98 -21.81
C ARG A 75 -0.58 7.19 -22.87
N SER A 76 -0.93 5.95 -22.60
CA SER A 76 -1.69 5.12 -23.52
C SER A 76 -3.11 5.67 -23.73
N TRP A 77 -3.76 6.09 -22.66
CA TRP A 77 -5.08 6.71 -22.75
C TRP A 77 -5.02 8.09 -23.39
N THR A 78 -4.06 8.93 -23.02
CA THR A 78 -3.95 10.31 -23.53
C THR A 78 -3.60 10.34 -25.02
N ASN A 79 -2.67 9.49 -25.46
CA ASN A 79 -2.12 9.60 -26.82
C ASN A 79 -2.68 8.57 -27.80
N ASN A 80 -3.20 7.43 -27.33
CA ASN A 80 -3.51 6.29 -28.19
C ASN A 80 -4.89 5.67 -27.95
N ALA A 81 -5.73 6.22 -27.08
CA ALA A 81 -6.98 5.58 -26.66
C ALA A 81 -7.88 5.21 -27.83
N GLN A 82 -8.12 6.11 -28.77
CA GLN A 82 -9.01 5.86 -29.92
C GLN A 82 -8.53 4.66 -30.76
N LYS A 83 -7.24 4.63 -31.10
CA LYS A 83 -6.65 3.54 -31.87
C LYS A 83 -6.66 2.21 -31.10
N ALA A 84 -6.34 2.26 -29.81
CA ALA A 84 -6.34 1.08 -28.96
C ALA A 84 -7.74 0.49 -28.81
N LEU A 85 -8.74 1.33 -28.54
CA LEU A 85 -10.14 0.91 -28.41
C LEU A 85 -10.68 0.34 -29.72
N PHE A 86 -10.34 0.94 -30.88
CA PHE A 86 -10.69 0.39 -32.17
C PHE A 86 -10.09 -1.02 -32.38
N ASN A 87 -8.82 -1.20 -32.05
CA ASN A 87 -8.14 -2.50 -32.14
C ASN A 87 -8.70 -3.54 -31.17
N LEU A 88 -9.28 -3.09 -30.03
CA LEU A 88 -10.00 -3.94 -29.07
C LEU A 88 -11.43 -4.28 -29.53
N GLY A 89 -11.88 -3.74 -30.69
CA GLY A 89 -13.19 -4.03 -31.25
C GLY A 89 -14.34 -3.16 -30.75
N TYR A 90 -14.05 -2.05 -30.07
CA TYR A 90 -15.09 -1.12 -29.68
C TYR A 90 -15.69 -0.41 -30.89
N PRO A 91 -17.03 -0.23 -30.93
CA PRO A 91 -17.69 0.49 -32.01
C PRO A 91 -17.23 1.94 -32.12
N LYS A 92 -16.99 2.43 -33.32
CA LYS A 92 -16.57 3.82 -33.61
C LYS A 92 -17.46 4.85 -32.87
N LYS A 93 -18.78 4.65 -32.89
CA LYS A 93 -19.75 5.51 -32.18
C LYS A 93 -19.55 5.61 -30.68
N ILE A 94 -18.92 4.60 -30.03
CA ILE A 94 -18.57 4.65 -28.61
C ILE A 94 -17.25 5.39 -28.42
N ILE A 95 -16.26 5.09 -29.28
CA ILE A 95 -14.93 5.73 -29.21
C ILE A 95 -15.05 7.26 -29.36
N GLU A 96 -15.92 7.73 -30.26
CA GLU A 96 -16.16 9.16 -30.53
C GLU A 96 -16.83 9.89 -29.33
N ARG A 97 -17.43 9.17 -28.41
CA ARG A 97 -18.05 9.71 -27.19
C ARG A 97 -17.07 9.88 -26.03
N ILE A 98 -15.91 9.26 -26.11
CA ILE A 98 -14.93 9.27 -25.03
C ILE A 98 -14.19 10.62 -25.04
N MET A 99 -14.21 11.29 -23.90
CA MET A 99 -13.46 12.52 -23.63
C MET A 99 -12.49 12.30 -22.48
N ILE A 100 -11.21 12.54 -22.74
CA ILE A 100 -10.14 12.34 -21.75
C ILE A 100 -9.92 13.65 -20.99
N ASN A 101 -9.95 13.56 -19.67
CA ASN A 101 -9.72 14.67 -18.74
C ASN A 101 -10.54 15.93 -19.09
N PRO A 102 -11.88 15.83 -19.27
CA PRO A 102 -12.69 17.04 -19.44
C PRO A 102 -12.60 17.94 -18.22
N SER A 103 -12.85 19.24 -18.40
CA SER A 103 -12.90 20.18 -17.27
C SER A 103 -13.99 19.76 -16.27
N GLN A 104 -13.69 19.85 -14.97
CA GLN A 104 -14.66 19.53 -13.91
C GLN A 104 -15.76 20.58 -13.76
N ASP A 105 -15.54 21.78 -14.29
CA ASP A 105 -16.48 22.89 -14.24
C ASP A 105 -17.39 22.96 -15.49
N GLU A 106 -17.15 22.10 -16.47
CA GLU A 106 -17.93 22.03 -17.71
C GLU A 106 -19.08 21.03 -17.57
N GLU A 107 -20.31 21.47 -17.89
CA GLU A 107 -21.45 20.57 -18.01
C GLU A 107 -21.29 19.75 -19.30
N LEU A 108 -20.99 18.47 -19.14
CA LEU A 108 -20.83 17.57 -20.28
C LEU A 108 -22.20 17.11 -20.78
N PRO A 109 -22.40 17.04 -22.13
CA PRO A 109 -23.59 16.44 -22.68
C PRO A 109 -23.72 14.96 -22.26
N ASP A 110 -24.96 14.50 -22.06
CA ASP A 110 -25.27 13.11 -21.61
C ASP A 110 -24.67 12.01 -22.50
N TRP A 111 -24.38 12.32 -23.74
CA TRP A 111 -23.79 11.36 -24.67
C TRP A 111 -22.27 11.21 -24.50
N VAL A 112 -21.60 12.11 -23.79
CA VAL A 112 -20.14 12.04 -23.53
C VAL A 112 -19.84 10.97 -22.49
N ILE A 113 -18.79 10.20 -22.72
CA ILE A 113 -18.22 9.24 -21.77
C ILE A 113 -16.94 9.86 -21.22
N PRO A 114 -16.98 10.49 -20.03
CA PRO A 114 -15.79 11.11 -19.46
C PRO A 114 -14.86 10.04 -18.87
N ILE A 115 -13.58 10.18 -19.19
CA ILE A 115 -12.50 9.43 -18.58
C ILE A 115 -11.55 10.41 -17.92
N TYR A 116 -11.28 10.22 -16.63
CA TYR A 116 -10.36 11.04 -15.87
C TYR A 116 -9.15 10.21 -15.47
N LEU A 117 -7.96 10.76 -15.65
CA LEU A 117 -6.68 10.09 -15.42
C LEU A 117 -5.79 10.98 -14.55
N GLU A 118 -5.15 10.38 -13.53
CA GLU A 118 -4.07 10.98 -12.73
C GLU A 118 -4.42 12.39 -12.20
N GLN A 119 -5.69 12.63 -11.85
CA GLN A 119 -6.12 13.95 -11.39
C GLN A 119 -5.96 14.10 -9.88
N ARG A 120 -5.32 15.21 -9.49
CA ARG A 120 -5.16 15.61 -8.10
C ARG A 120 -6.25 16.60 -7.70
N ALA A 121 -6.89 16.33 -6.58
CA ALA A 121 -7.81 17.25 -5.94
C ALA A 121 -7.33 17.65 -4.55
N TYR A 122 -7.81 18.79 -4.09
CA TYR A 122 -7.47 19.37 -2.80
C TYR A 122 -8.74 19.77 -2.04
N ARG A 123 -8.69 19.63 -0.72
CA ARG A 123 -9.77 20.14 0.16
C ARG A 123 -9.20 20.71 1.45
N GLN A 124 -9.67 21.88 1.84
CA GLN A 124 -9.31 22.51 3.12
C GLN A 124 -10.19 21.90 4.24
N VAL A 125 -9.55 21.48 5.33
CA VAL A 125 -10.21 20.97 6.54
C VAL A 125 -9.54 21.61 7.75
N GLY A 126 -10.21 22.56 8.38
CA GLY A 126 -9.56 23.37 9.41
C GLY A 126 -8.31 24.07 8.89
N ASN A 127 -7.19 23.86 9.59
CA ASN A 127 -5.88 24.41 9.20
C ASN A 127 -5.10 23.53 8.21
N HIS A 128 -5.64 22.34 7.87
CA HIS A 128 -4.96 21.39 7.01
C HIS A 128 -5.51 21.41 5.59
N ARG A 129 -4.62 21.27 4.62
CA ARG A 129 -4.96 21.02 3.23
C ARG A 129 -4.73 19.56 2.90
N ILE A 130 -5.78 18.87 2.49
CA ILE A 130 -5.74 17.46 2.14
C ILE A 130 -5.66 17.32 0.63
N SER A 131 -4.86 16.38 0.12
CA SER A 131 -4.84 16.06 -1.31
C SER A 131 -4.95 14.57 -1.57
N GLY A 132 -5.46 14.26 -2.76
CA GLY A 132 -5.45 12.92 -3.31
C GLY A 132 -5.38 12.96 -4.82
N LYS A 133 -4.57 12.09 -5.39
CA LYS A 133 -4.46 11.90 -6.83
C LYS A 133 -4.93 10.49 -7.13
N PHE A 134 -6.06 10.37 -7.82
CA PHE A 134 -6.59 9.07 -8.25
C PHE A 134 -6.01 8.70 -9.62
N ASP A 135 -5.96 7.39 -9.91
CA ASP A 135 -5.34 6.87 -11.12
C ASP A 135 -6.28 6.96 -12.33
N PHE A 136 -7.50 6.44 -12.18
CA PHE A 136 -8.46 6.32 -13.28
C PHE A 136 -9.91 6.39 -12.78
N VAL A 137 -10.75 7.19 -13.46
CA VAL A 137 -12.20 7.17 -13.28
C VAL A 137 -12.89 7.13 -14.63
N GLY A 138 -13.74 6.14 -14.84
CA GLY A 138 -14.60 6.02 -16.02
C GLY A 138 -16.07 5.88 -15.62
N GLU A 139 -16.95 6.70 -16.20
CA GLU A 139 -18.39 6.68 -15.89
C GLU A 139 -18.70 6.72 -14.38
N GLY A 140 -17.94 7.50 -13.62
CA GLY A 140 -18.08 7.64 -12.17
C GLY A 140 -17.49 6.49 -11.33
N PHE A 141 -16.94 5.46 -11.95
CA PHE A 141 -16.33 4.32 -11.30
C PHE A 141 -14.82 4.50 -11.17
N LEU A 142 -14.31 4.41 -9.93
CA LEU A 142 -12.88 4.54 -9.62
C LEU A 142 -12.16 3.21 -9.84
N GLU A 143 -11.03 3.27 -10.54
CA GLU A 143 -10.05 2.18 -10.62
C GLU A 143 -8.67 2.68 -10.18
N ASP A 144 -7.97 1.85 -9.42
CA ASP A 144 -6.64 2.14 -8.90
C ASP A 144 -5.71 0.96 -9.24
N PHE A 145 -4.49 1.25 -9.72
CA PHE A 145 -3.54 0.25 -10.18
C PHE A 145 -2.53 -0.08 -9.08
N LYS A 146 -2.39 -1.37 -8.75
CA LYS A 146 -1.43 -1.81 -7.73
C LYS A 146 -0.45 -2.83 -8.28
N THR A 147 0.79 -2.41 -8.43
CA THR A 147 1.92 -3.30 -8.75
C THR A 147 2.44 -3.91 -7.46
N THR A 148 2.21 -5.21 -7.26
CA THR A 148 2.48 -5.87 -5.97
C THR A 148 2.77 -7.35 -6.13
N SER A 149 3.11 -8.03 -5.02
CA SER A 149 3.24 -9.49 -4.97
C SER A 149 1.89 -10.20 -4.91
N VAL A 150 1.86 -11.44 -5.36
CA VAL A 150 0.69 -12.32 -5.21
C VAL A 150 0.34 -12.52 -3.73
N TYR A 151 1.34 -12.56 -2.84
CA TYR A 151 1.12 -12.71 -1.40
C TYR A 151 0.24 -11.58 -0.83
N THR A 152 0.49 -10.33 -1.19
CA THR A 152 -0.31 -9.18 -0.73
C THR A 152 -1.78 -9.31 -1.12
N TYR A 153 -2.04 -9.80 -2.34
CA TYR A 153 -3.40 -10.04 -2.83
C TYR A 153 -4.12 -11.17 -2.07
N ILE A 154 -3.44 -12.31 -1.88
CA ILE A 154 -4.02 -13.49 -1.21
C ILE A 154 -4.30 -13.19 0.26
N ASN A 155 -3.38 -12.52 0.93
CA ASN A 155 -3.51 -12.19 2.36
C ASN A 155 -4.58 -11.12 2.61
N GLY A 156 -4.83 -10.21 1.66
CA GLY A 156 -5.83 -9.15 1.81
C GLY A 156 -5.53 -8.13 2.91
N SER A 157 -4.32 -8.13 3.47
CA SER A 157 -3.92 -7.27 4.59
C SER A 157 -3.96 -5.76 4.27
N LYS A 158 -4.05 -5.40 2.98
CA LYS A 158 -4.14 -4.02 2.48
C LYS A 158 -5.55 -3.62 2.01
N ASP A 159 -6.53 -4.52 2.11
CA ASP A 159 -7.87 -4.26 1.58
C ASP A 159 -8.52 -3.04 2.23
N ASP A 160 -8.40 -2.90 3.56
CA ASP A 160 -8.93 -1.75 4.29
C ASP A 160 -8.23 -0.44 3.90
N ASP A 161 -6.91 -0.46 3.69
CA ASP A 161 -6.15 0.70 3.20
C ASP A 161 -6.66 1.14 1.82
N TYR A 162 -6.93 0.19 0.92
CA TYR A 162 -7.47 0.48 -0.42
C TYR A 162 -8.88 1.07 -0.35
N ILE A 163 -9.75 0.52 0.51
CA ILE A 163 -11.11 1.04 0.72
C ILE A 163 -11.05 2.49 1.23
N TRP A 164 -10.21 2.78 2.21
CA TRP A 164 -10.05 4.13 2.74
C TRP A 164 -9.43 5.08 1.73
N GLN A 165 -8.40 4.66 0.99
CA GLN A 165 -7.76 5.45 -0.06
C GLN A 165 -8.79 5.87 -1.11
N GLY A 166 -9.55 4.92 -1.65
CA GLY A 166 -10.59 5.18 -2.63
C GLY A 166 -11.74 6.04 -2.08
N SER A 167 -12.10 5.84 -0.81
CA SER A 167 -13.12 6.65 -0.15
C SER A 167 -12.68 8.11 0.03
N ILE A 168 -11.41 8.36 0.35
CA ILE A 168 -10.83 9.70 0.41
C ILE A 168 -10.80 10.33 -0.99
N TYR A 169 -10.46 9.58 -2.04
CA TYR A 169 -10.52 10.07 -3.42
C TYR A 169 -11.92 10.49 -3.82
N ARG A 170 -12.95 9.68 -3.50
CA ARG A 170 -14.35 10.02 -3.71
C ARG A 170 -14.78 11.26 -2.92
N TRP A 171 -14.38 11.35 -1.67
CA TRP A 171 -14.67 12.51 -0.81
C TRP A 171 -14.05 13.80 -1.32
N LEU A 172 -12.85 13.72 -1.95
CA LEU A 172 -12.21 14.85 -2.61
C LEU A 172 -12.87 15.20 -3.97
N ASN A 173 -13.43 14.21 -4.67
CA ASN A 173 -13.95 14.33 -6.03
C ASN A 173 -15.40 13.80 -6.16
N PRO A 174 -16.37 14.29 -5.39
CA PRO A 174 -17.72 13.70 -5.35
C PRO A 174 -18.51 13.87 -6.66
N LYS A 175 -18.12 14.81 -7.51
CA LYS A 175 -18.74 15.03 -8.83
C LYS A 175 -18.21 14.06 -9.89
N ILE A 176 -16.98 13.58 -9.74
CA ILE A 176 -16.30 12.68 -10.69
C ILE A 176 -16.49 11.23 -10.28
N ILE A 177 -16.28 10.91 -8.99
CA ILE A 177 -16.42 9.55 -8.45
C ILE A 177 -17.82 9.43 -7.84
N THR A 178 -18.79 9.09 -8.67
CA THR A 178 -20.22 9.07 -8.31
C THR A 178 -20.69 7.71 -7.82
N GLN A 179 -19.99 6.63 -8.20
CA GLN A 179 -20.33 5.29 -7.76
C GLN A 179 -19.81 5.02 -6.33
N ASP A 180 -20.50 4.13 -5.62
CA ASP A 180 -20.16 3.71 -4.25
C ASP A 180 -19.22 2.51 -4.21
N LYS A 181 -18.65 2.14 -5.36
CA LYS A 181 -17.70 1.04 -5.55
C LYS A 181 -16.47 1.51 -6.29
N MET A 182 -15.39 0.80 -6.02
CA MET A 182 -14.13 0.93 -6.75
C MET A 182 -13.57 -0.44 -7.11
N ALA A 183 -12.59 -0.48 -8.00
CA ALA A 183 -11.77 -1.65 -8.22
C ALA A 183 -10.29 -1.36 -8.04
N ILE A 184 -9.58 -2.34 -7.49
CA ILE A 184 -8.12 -2.41 -7.58
C ILE A 184 -7.76 -3.36 -8.73
N GLN A 185 -6.95 -2.85 -9.65
CA GLN A 185 -6.35 -3.63 -10.73
C GLN A 185 -4.97 -4.10 -10.27
N PHE A 186 -4.89 -5.32 -9.76
CA PHE A 186 -3.62 -5.90 -9.34
C PHE A 186 -2.79 -6.33 -10.54
N ILE A 187 -1.51 -5.96 -10.55
CA ILE A 187 -0.49 -6.37 -11.52
C ILE A 187 0.62 -7.03 -10.72
N PHE A 188 0.73 -8.36 -10.82
CA PHE A 188 1.65 -9.12 -9.99
C PHE A 188 3.07 -9.16 -10.56
N THR A 189 4.06 -8.77 -9.75
CA THR A 189 5.48 -8.78 -10.11
C THR A 189 6.11 -10.16 -10.04
N ASP A 190 5.57 -11.05 -9.18
CA ASP A 190 6.10 -12.38 -8.86
C ASP A 190 5.20 -13.54 -9.30
N TRP A 191 4.21 -13.26 -10.17
CA TRP A 191 3.29 -14.29 -10.64
C TRP A 191 3.97 -15.42 -11.39
N SER A 192 3.58 -16.65 -11.09
CA SER A 192 4.13 -17.86 -11.69
C SER A 192 3.02 -18.73 -12.30
N LYS A 193 3.16 -19.05 -13.60
CA LYS A 193 2.24 -19.96 -14.30
C LYS A 193 2.20 -21.36 -13.66
N ALA A 194 3.36 -21.85 -13.21
CA ALA A 194 3.44 -23.17 -12.56
C ALA A 194 2.66 -23.21 -11.24
N LYS A 195 2.75 -22.15 -10.43
CA LYS A 195 1.97 -22.04 -9.18
C LYS A 195 0.46 -21.92 -9.49
N ALA A 196 0.07 -21.13 -10.48
CA ALA A 196 -1.33 -21.01 -10.88
C ALA A 196 -1.96 -22.32 -11.35
N MET A 197 -1.16 -23.23 -11.92
CA MET A 197 -1.62 -24.57 -12.32
C MET A 197 -1.68 -25.56 -11.14
N ALA A 198 -0.86 -25.36 -10.11
CA ALA A 198 -0.72 -26.26 -8.99
C ALA A 198 -1.63 -25.93 -7.79
N ASP A 199 -1.98 -24.66 -7.61
CA ASP A 199 -2.74 -24.18 -6.45
C ASP A 199 -3.98 -23.40 -6.88
N PRO A 200 -5.19 -23.90 -6.64
CA PRO A 200 -6.45 -23.22 -6.97
C PRO A 200 -6.66 -21.87 -6.23
N LYS A 201 -5.94 -21.63 -5.12
CA LYS A 201 -6.00 -20.38 -4.38
C LYS A 201 -5.08 -19.32 -4.97
N TYR A 202 -4.14 -19.71 -5.82
CA TYR A 202 -3.23 -18.79 -6.49
C TYR A 202 -3.95 -18.11 -7.67
N PRO A 203 -3.74 -16.80 -7.90
CA PRO A 203 -4.42 -16.10 -9.00
C PRO A 203 -4.15 -16.77 -10.35
N PRO A 204 -5.21 -16.99 -11.16
CA PRO A 204 -5.07 -17.71 -12.43
C PRO A 204 -4.30 -16.92 -13.49
N GLN A 205 -4.20 -15.60 -13.32
CA GLN A 205 -3.57 -14.69 -14.29
C GLN A 205 -2.64 -13.71 -13.58
N ARG A 206 -1.74 -13.09 -14.35
CA ARG A 206 -0.81 -12.07 -13.86
C ARG A 206 -1.51 -10.79 -13.40
N THR A 207 -2.74 -10.58 -13.77
CA THR A 207 -3.56 -9.45 -13.36
C THR A 207 -4.90 -9.93 -12.81
N VAL A 208 -5.37 -9.29 -11.74
CA VAL A 208 -6.69 -9.58 -11.16
C VAL A 208 -7.37 -8.26 -10.81
N ARG A 209 -8.66 -8.16 -11.13
CA ARG A 209 -9.53 -7.07 -10.69
C ARG A 209 -10.28 -7.48 -9.42
N LYS A 210 -10.16 -6.69 -8.36
CA LYS A 210 -10.91 -6.89 -7.10
C LYS A 210 -11.74 -5.64 -6.81
N THR A 211 -13.03 -5.84 -6.57
CA THR A 211 -13.98 -4.74 -6.33
C THR A 211 -14.23 -4.58 -4.84
N PHE A 212 -14.35 -3.33 -4.40
CA PHE A 212 -14.61 -2.94 -3.01
C PHE A 212 -15.78 -1.95 -2.95
N ASN A 213 -16.54 -1.99 -1.84
CA ASN A 213 -17.48 -0.93 -1.51
C ASN A 213 -16.74 0.22 -0.83
N LEU A 214 -16.98 1.43 -1.27
CA LEU A 214 -16.44 2.64 -0.65
C LEU A 214 -17.22 2.99 0.61
N LYS A 215 -16.57 3.64 1.56
CA LYS A 215 -17.23 4.27 2.70
C LYS A 215 -18.08 5.44 2.22
N SER A 216 -19.15 5.74 2.95
CA SER A 216 -19.95 6.93 2.64
C SER A 216 -19.13 8.22 2.78
N ILE A 217 -19.54 9.28 2.11
CA ILE A 217 -18.89 10.61 2.21
C ILE A 217 -18.82 11.06 3.68
N ASN A 218 -19.90 10.87 4.44
CA ASN A 218 -19.95 11.28 5.85
C ASN A 218 -19.03 10.44 6.76
N GLU A 219 -18.88 9.14 6.50
CA GLU A 219 -17.92 8.28 7.22
C GLU A 219 -16.49 8.72 6.90
N THR A 220 -16.21 9.01 5.63
CA THR A 220 -14.89 9.46 5.18
C THR A 220 -14.54 10.82 5.79
N GLU A 221 -15.47 11.76 5.82
CA GLU A 221 -15.30 13.07 6.48
C GLU A 221 -14.94 12.91 7.96
N ARG A 222 -15.67 12.06 8.69
CA ARG A 222 -15.40 11.78 10.11
C ARG A 222 -14.05 11.12 10.33
N PHE A 223 -13.67 10.19 9.46
CA PHE A 223 -12.35 9.55 9.51
C PHE A 223 -11.23 10.58 9.32
N VAL A 224 -11.33 11.42 8.28
CA VAL A 224 -10.34 12.46 7.99
C VAL A 224 -10.23 13.43 9.17
N GLN A 225 -11.37 13.93 9.68
CA GLN A 225 -11.39 14.85 10.81
C GLN A 225 -10.76 14.23 12.06
N HIS A 226 -11.12 12.97 12.36
CA HIS A 226 -10.54 12.24 13.50
C HIS A 226 -9.02 12.12 13.36
N LYS A 227 -8.53 11.76 12.18
CA LYS A 227 -7.10 11.60 11.91
C LYS A 227 -6.33 12.93 12.04
N LEU A 228 -6.92 14.03 11.54
CA LEU A 228 -6.34 15.35 11.69
C LEU A 228 -6.26 15.79 13.15
N ASN A 229 -7.33 15.58 13.91
CA ASN A 229 -7.34 15.86 15.35
C ASN A 229 -6.26 15.07 16.10
N GLN A 230 -6.01 13.81 15.71
CA GLN A 230 -4.91 13.02 16.28
C GLN A 230 -3.55 13.59 15.88
N ILE A 231 -3.35 14.00 14.63
CA ILE A 231 -2.11 14.63 14.17
C ILE A 231 -1.84 15.88 15.00
N ASP A 232 -2.82 16.78 15.14
CA ASP A 232 -2.70 18.02 15.91
C ASP A 232 -2.38 17.74 17.38
N HIS A 233 -3.08 16.79 17.99
CA HIS A 233 -2.89 16.40 19.39
C HIS A 233 -1.47 15.90 19.66
N TYR A 234 -0.95 15.03 18.78
CA TYR A 234 0.33 14.36 18.99
C TYR A 234 1.54 15.06 18.37
N TRP A 235 1.34 16.14 17.61
CA TRP A 235 2.42 16.78 16.84
C TRP A 235 3.64 17.17 17.69
N ASN A 236 3.40 17.80 18.84
CA ASN A 236 4.44 18.26 19.76
C ASN A 236 4.65 17.34 20.97
N VAL A 237 3.96 16.20 21.01
CA VAL A 237 4.07 15.27 22.16
C VAL A 237 5.41 14.56 22.11
N PRO A 238 6.16 14.44 23.25
CA PRO A 238 7.42 13.68 23.29
C PRO A 238 7.25 12.24 22.83
N GLU A 239 8.27 11.70 22.15
CA GLU A 239 8.25 10.36 21.55
C GLU A 239 7.74 9.25 22.49
N PRO A 240 8.17 9.15 23.78
CA PRO A 240 7.70 8.09 24.67
C PRO A 240 6.20 8.12 24.97
N GLN A 241 5.54 9.25 24.75
CA GLN A 241 4.10 9.44 24.99
C GLN A 241 3.26 9.26 23.72
N LEU A 242 3.89 9.07 22.57
CA LEU A 242 3.16 8.76 21.34
C LEU A 242 2.55 7.36 21.43
N PRO A 243 1.32 7.16 20.88
CA PRO A 243 0.72 5.83 20.84
C PRO A 243 1.63 4.85 20.11
N HIS A 244 1.74 3.64 20.63
CA HIS A 244 2.43 2.57 19.93
C HIS A 244 1.66 2.18 18.66
N CYS A 245 2.40 1.79 17.61
CA CYS A 245 1.80 1.15 16.47
C CYS A 245 1.19 -0.20 16.89
N THR A 246 0.00 -0.49 16.39
CA THR A 246 -0.69 -1.77 16.57
C THR A 246 -0.04 -2.90 15.76
N ASP A 247 -0.38 -4.15 16.04
CA ASP A 247 0.15 -5.29 15.29
C ASP A 247 -0.18 -5.21 13.79
N ALA A 248 -1.38 -4.73 13.44
CA ALA A 248 -1.76 -4.49 12.05
C ALA A 248 -0.88 -3.40 11.39
N GLU A 249 -0.64 -2.29 12.08
CA GLU A 249 0.23 -1.19 11.61
C GLU A 249 1.70 -1.61 11.51
N LEU A 250 2.13 -2.56 12.32
CA LEU A 250 3.47 -3.15 12.32
C LEU A 250 3.65 -4.21 11.22
N TRP A 251 2.59 -4.58 10.51
CA TRP A 251 2.55 -5.71 9.58
C TRP A 251 3.08 -6.98 10.25
N ARG A 252 2.60 -7.23 11.46
CA ARG A 252 3.00 -8.41 12.22
C ARG A 252 2.44 -9.66 11.56
N SER A 253 3.30 -10.62 11.26
CA SER A 253 2.86 -11.93 10.77
C SER A 253 2.17 -12.73 11.87
N ASP A 254 1.45 -13.80 11.50
CA ASP A 254 0.89 -14.71 12.48
C ASP A 254 1.98 -15.39 13.32
N PRO A 255 1.67 -15.76 14.57
CA PRO A 255 2.61 -16.49 15.42
C PRO A 255 2.91 -17.88 14.83
N VAL A 256 4.15 -18.35 15.06
CA VAL A 256 4.57 -19.69 14.64
C VAL A 256 4.76 -20.57 15.87
N PHE A 257 4.15 -21.76 15.86
CA PHE A 257 4.27 -22.77 16.92
C PHE A 257 5.36 -23.77 16.55
N LYS A 258 6.53 -23.61 17.18
CA LYS A 258 7.71 -24.46 16.93
C LYS A 258 7.67 -25.69 17.81
N TYR A 259 7.51 -26.87 17.20
CA TYR A 259 7.60 -28.14 17.89
C TYR A 259 9.03 -28.66 17.91
N TYR A 260 9.52 -29.03 19.09
CA TYR A 260 10.81 -29.67 19.32
C TYR A 260 10.59 -31.03 19.95
N LYS A 261 11.02 -32.09 19.26
CA LYS A 261 10.92 -33.48 19.76
C LYS A 261 11.84 -33.70 20.97
N ASN A 262 12.99 -33.03 20.99
CA ASN A 262 13.89 -33.03 22.16
C ASN A 262 13.85 -31.61 22.80
N PRO A 263 13.30 -31.50 24.04
CA PRO A 263 13.21 -30.22 24.75
C PRO A 263 14.57 -29.55 25.01
N GLU A 264 15.65 -30.30 25.09
CA GLU A 264 17.02 -29.79 25.32
C GLU A 264 17.69 -29.26 24.07
N LYS A 265 17.15 -29.60 22.88
CA LYS A 265 17.69 -29.17 21.56
C LYS A 265 16.73 -28.23 20.83
N THR A 266 16.74 -26.97 21.21
CA THR A 266 15.83 -25.95 20.68
C THR A 266 16.46 -25.04 19.60
N SER A 267 17.66 -25.35 19.13
CA SER A 267 18.33 -24.59 18.07
C SER A 267 17.60 -24.67 16.71
N ARG A 268 17.02 -25.86 16.41
CA ARG A 268 16.23 -26.09 15.19
C ARG A 268 14.96 -26.85 15.53
N ALA A 269 13.80 -26.26 15.16
CA ALA A 269 12.52 -26.91 15.34
C ALA A 269 12.44 -28.22 14.53
N THR A 270 11.81 -29.22 15.09
CA THR A 270 11.49 -30.48 14.38
C THR A 270 10.45 -30.17 13.30
N LYS A 271 9.45 -29.36 13.65
CA LYS A 271 8.43 -28.88 12.70
C LYS A 271 7.85 -27.54 13.19
N ASN A 272 7.51 -26.65 12.25
CA ASN A 272 6.76 -25.42 12.51
C ASN A 272 5.29 -25.68 12.14
N PHE A 273 4.38 -25.05 12.90
CA PHE A 273 2.94 -25.09 12.69
C PHE A 273 2.39 -23.66 12.76
N ASP A 274 1.37 -23.38 11.96
CA ASP A 274 0.63 -22.10 11.97
C ASP A 274 -0.50 -22.15 13.02
N SER A 275 -0.83 -23.34 13.53
CA SER A 275 -1.86 -23.56 14.54
C SER A 275 -1.26 -24.17 15.82
N ARG A 276 -1.60 -23.56 16.97
CA ARG A 276 -1.26 -24.10 18.28
C ARG A 276 -1.80 -25.52 18.43
N GLN A 277 -3.04 -25.76 18.00
CA GLN A 277 -3.71 -27.05 18.12
C GLN A 277 -2.94 -28.15 17.37
N GLU A 278 -2.56 -27.90 16.11
CA GLU A 278 -1.78 -28.84 15.30
C GLU A 278 -0.42 -29.16 15.93
N ALA A 279 0.24 -28.17 16.50
CA ALA A 279 1.51 -28.38 17.19
C ALA A 279 1.38 -29.30 18.42
N TYR A 280 0.30 -29.11 19.21
CA TYR A 280 0.04 -29.97 20.36
C TYR A 280 -0.47 -31.37 19.99
N ILE A 281 -1.23 -31.52 18.89
CA ILE A 281 -1.57 -32.83 18.32
C ILE A 281 -0.28 -33.55 17.97
N ARG A 282 0.65 -32.91 17.29
CA ARG A 282 1.93 -33.54 16.96
C ARG A 282 2.75 -33.91 18.19
N LEU A 283 2.77 -33.08 19.21
CA LEU A 283 3.41 -33.39 20.49
C LEU A 283 2.81 -34.68 21.12
N ALA A 284 1.49 -34.78 21.10
CA ALA A 284 0.79 -36.00 21.63
C ALA A 284 1.09 -37.24 20.80
N GLU A 285 1.09 -37.15 19.47
CA GLU A 285 1.46 -38.23 18.55
C GLU A 285 2.88 -38.78 18.79
N ASP A 286 3.83 -37.87 19.11
CA ASP A 286 5.22 -38.24 19.42
C ASP A 286 5.41 -38.66 20.90
N GLY A 287 4.32 -38.97 21.63
CA GLY A 287 4.33 -39.51 22.99
C GLY A 287 4.50 -38.47 24.09
N GLY A 288 4.25 -37.18 23.82
CA GLY A 288 4.20 -36.09 24.80
C GLY A 288 5.54 -35.69 25.41
N LYS A 289 6.67 -36.19 24.90
CA LYS A 289 8.01 -35.93 25.48
C LYS A 289 8.69 -34.65 24.95
N GLY A 290 8.14 -34.04 23.89
CA GLY A 290 8.64 -32.81 23.29
C GLY A 290 8.12 -31.55 23.97
N ILE A 291 8.43 -30.38 23.36
CA ILE A 291 7.85 -29.10 23.74
C ILE A 291 7.32 -28.35 22.53
N VAL A 292 6.30 -27.53 22.74
CA VAL A 292 5.81 -26.54 21.76
C VAL A 292 6.16 -25.16 22.28
N VAL A 293 6.89 -24.41 21.49
CA VAL A 293 7.28 -23.02 21.79
C VAL A 293 6.59 -22.09 20.81
N GLU A 294 5.75 -21.22 21.32
CA GLU A 294 5.16 -20.13 20.53
C GLU A 294 6.21 -19.04 20.27
N ARG A 295 6.34 -18.63 19.02
CA ARG A 295 7.13 -17.46 18.62
C ARG A 295 6.16 -16.43 18.08
N PRO A 296 6.16 -15.20 18.64
CA PRO A 296 5.37 -14.11 18.10
C PRO A 296 5.74 -13.86 16.64
N GLY A 297 4.77 -13.37 15.86
CA GLY A 297 4.99 -13.05 14.47
C GLY A 297 6.05 -11.95 14.29
N GLU A 298 6.79 -12.03 13.21
CA GLU A 298 7.81 -11.03 12.86
C GLU A 298 7.14 -9.73 12.41
N VAL A 299 7.69 -8.61 12.85
CA VAL A 299 7.30 -7.25 12.46
C VAL A 299 8.15 -6.82 11.27
N THR A 300 7.52 -6.27 10.22
CA THR A 300 8.23 -5.86 9.01
C THR A 300 8.07 -4.40 8.65
N ALA A 301 6.99 -3.72 9.06
CA ALA A 301 6.71 -2.32 8.71
C ALA A 301 7.82 -1.36 9.18
N CYS A 302 8.47 -1.65 10.32
CA CYS A 302 9.53 -0.80 10.86
C CYS A 302 10.74 -0.67 9.92
N LYS A 303 11.01 -1.67 9.06
CA LYS A 303 12.11 -1.64 8.08
C LYS A 303 11.95 -0.51 7.04
N TYR A 304 10.71 -0.03 6.86
CA TYR A 304 10.33 1.00 5.88
C TYR A 304 9.83 2.29 6.54
N CYS A 305 9.97 2.39 7.87
CA CYS A 305 9.42 3.51 8.62
C CYS A 305 10.37 4.72 8.58
N PRO A 306 9.94 5.89 8.08
CA PRO A 306 10.78 7.10 8.08
C PRO A 306 11.15 7.55 9.50
N GLY A 307 10.32 7.25 10.51
CA GLY A 307 10.58 7.57 11.92
C GLY A 307 11.49 6.58 12.65
N PHE A 308 12.09 5.62 11.94
CA PHE A 308 12.83 4.50 12.54
C PHE A 308 13.90 4.94 13.56
N SER A 309 14.74 5.93 13.21
CA SER A 309 15.86 6.38 14.04
C SER A 309 15.42 6.95 15.41
N LEU A 310 14.22 7.52 15.48
CA LEU A 310 13.69 8.18 16.67
C LEU A 310 12.73 7.29 17.52
N CYS A 311 12.42 6.08 17.07
CA CYS A 311 11.32 5.29 17.63
C CYS A 311 11.77 4.29 18.69
N SER A 312 11.40 4.49 19.97
CA SER A 312 11.69 3.54 21.06
C SER A 312 10.92 2.22 20.96
N GLN A 313 9.73 2.23 20.32
CA GLN A 313 8.97 0.98 20.10
C GLN A 313 9.77 -0.02 19.25
N LYS A 314 10.50 0.44 18.22
CA LYS A 314 11.36 -0.44 17.42
C LYS A 314 12.47 -1.09 18.25
N ASP A 315 13.05 -0.35 19.22
CA ASP A 315 14.13 -0.87 20.08
C ASP A 315 13.61 -2.02 20.94
N LEU A 316 12.41 -1.86 21.51
CA LEU A 316 11.73 -2.93 22.25
C LEU A 316 11.44 -4.16 21.37
N LEU A 317 11.05 -3.96 20.12
CA LEU A 317 10.76 -5.06 19.18
C LEU A 317 12.06 -5.80 18.77
N ILE A 318 13.16 -5.08 18.60
CA ILE A 318 14.47 -5.67 18.34
C ILE A 318 14.94 -6.48 19.56
N GLU A 319 14.86 -5.92 20.76
CA GLU A 319 15.26 -6.57 22.01
C GLU A 319 14.48 -7.87 22.24
N ARG A 320 13.19 -7.90 21.90
CA ARG A 320 12.35 -9.10 21.98
C ARG A 320 12.58 -10.11 20.83
N GLY A 321 13.40 -9.77 19.86
CA GLY A 321 13.63 -10.60 18.66
C GLY A 321 12.41 -10.68 17.73
N GLU A 322 11.50 -9.72 17.80
CA GLU A 322 10.28 -9.61 16.98
C GLU A 322 10.50 -8.78 15.71
N LEU A 323 11.54 -7.92 15.71
CA LEU A 323 12.01 -7.17 14.54
C LEU A 323 13.43 -7.61 14.19
N ASN A 324 13.57 -8.30 13.07
CA ASN A 324 14.87 -8.71 12.54
C ASN A 324 15.31 -7.75 11.44
N LEU A 325 16.46 -7.09 11.61
CA LEU A 325 17.02 -6.13 10.64
C LEU A 325 17.96 -6.79 9.62
N HIS A 326 18.32 -8.04 9.86
CA HIS A 326 19.14 -8.81 8.91
C HIS A 326 18.23 -9.44 7.84
N PRO A 327 18.65 -9.46 6.56
CA PRO A 327 17.91 -10.07 5.47
C PRO A 327 17.79 -11.60 5.63
#